data_e3d13c8c7673bad6b6480fcc1832fe4b
#
_entry.id   e3d13c8c7673bad6b6480fcc1832fe4b
#
_cell.length_a   1.000
_cell.length_b   1.000
_cell.length_c   1.000
_cell.angle_alpha   90.00
_cell.angle_beta   90.00
_cell.angle_gamma   90.00
#
_symmetry.space_group_name_H-M   'P 1'
#
loop_
_entity.id
_entity.type
_entity.pdbx_description
1 polymer ?
#
loop_
_entity_poly.entity_id
_entity_poly.type
_entity_poly.pdbx_seq_one_letter_code
_entity_poly.pdbx_strand_id
1 'polypeptide(L)'
;MAVRTLAETSVGDTIGPVTTRVGRETLVAYAAASGDQNPIHQDEAIARSVGLPDVIAHGMWTMGAAGSVVGKWAGDGGRVVEFGTRFTRPVVVPASGGEVEVSGVVKALDETTRRATVELTASSGGEKVLGRCLAVVQLD
;
A
#
# COMPACT_ATOMS: atom_id res chain seq x y z
N MET A 1 -13.60 -3.81 15.45
CA MET A 1 -12.28 -4.30 15.90
C MET A 1 -11.74 -3.41 17.00
N ALA A 2 -11.10 -4.00 18.00
CA ALA A 2 -10.48 -3.21 19.05
C ALA A 2 -9.23 -2.49 18.53
N VAL A 3 -8.98 -1.29 19.04
CA VAL A 3 -7.76 -0.54 18.75
C VAL A 3 -6.57 -1.25 19.39
N ARG A 4 -5.47 -1.32 18.66
CA ARG A 4 -4.24 -1.96 19.14
C ARG A 4 -3.64 -1.18 20.30
N THR A 5 -3.16 -1.92 21.31
CA THR A 5 -2.58 -1.35 22.52
C THR A 5 -1.06 -1.42 22.50
N LEU A 6 -0.40 -0.53 23.24
CA LEU A 6 1.04 -0.58 23.43
C LEU A 6 1.46 -1.90 24.11
N ALA A 7 0.68 -2.36 25.08
CA ALA A 7 0.98 -3.57 25.84
C ALA A 7 1.06 -4.83 24.98
N GLU A 8 0.27 -4.90 23.90
CA GLU A 8 0.25 -6.07 23.00
C GLU A 8 1.21 -5.94 21.82
N THR A 9 2.00 -4.87 21.75
CA THR A 9 2.85 -4.57 20.60
C THR A 9 4.31 -4.61 20.98
N SER A 10 5.14 -5.22 20.13
CA SER A 10 6.58 -5.33 20.35
C SER A 10 7.35 -5.00 19.08
N VAL A 11 8.54 -4.43 19.22
CA VAL A 11 9.46 -4.27 18.09
C VAL A 11 9.77 -5.65 17.50
N GLY A 12 9.69 -5.76 16.19
CA GLY A 12 9.88 -7.04 15.49
C GLY A 12 8.58 -7.77 15.18
N ASP A 13 7.45 -7.34 15.73
CA ASP A 13 6.15 -7.91 15.35
C ASP A 13 5.94 -7.76 13.85
N THR A 14 5.38 -8.81 13.22
CA THR A 14 5.13 -8.85 11.79
C THR A 14 3.65 -8.65 11.48
N ILE A 15 3.39 -8.07 10.30
CA ILE A 15 2.06 -7.78 9.80
C ILE A 15 1.92 -8.43 8.43
N GLY A 16 0.83 -9.15 8.19
CA GLY A 16 0.61 -9.84 6.93
C GLY A 16 1.48 -11.08 6.74
N PRO A 17 1.76 -11.50 5.50
CA PRO A 17 1.45 -10.81 4.24
C PRO A 17 -0.04 -10.79 3.90
N VAL A 18 -0.45 -9.76 3.18
CA VAL A 18 -1.80 -9.63 2.63
C VAL A 18 -1.70 -9.40 1.14
N THR A 19 -2.37 -10.21 0.34
CA THR A 19 -2.40 -10.07 -1.11
C THR A 19 -3.70 -9.40 -1.52
N THR A 20 -3.58 -8.34 -2.33
CA THR A 20 -4.71 -7.61 -2.89
C THR A 20 -4.67 -7.76 -4.40
N ARG A 21 -5.78 -8.21 -4.99
CA ARG A 21 -5.91 -8.25 -6.45
C ARG A 21 -6.22 -6.86 -6.98
N VAL A 22 -5.66 -6.58 -8.15
CA VAL A 22 -5.96 -5.37 -8.91
C VAL A 22 -6.26 -5.76 -10.36
N GLY A 23 -7.50 -5.51 -10.80
CA GLY A 23 -7.93 -5.77 -12.16
C GLY A 23 -8.07 -4.47 -12.93
N ARG A 24 -8.35 -4.58 -14.23
CA ARG A 24 -8.61 -3.43 -15.11
C ARG A 24 -9.81 -2.62 -14.62
N GLU A 25 -10.84 -3.27 -14.11
CA GLU A 25 -12.01 -2.64 -13.48
C GLU A 25 -11.63 -1.79 -12.26
N THR A 26 -10.62 -2.20 -11.50
CA THR A 26 -10.10 -1.43 -10.37
C THR A 26 -9.53 -0.09 -10.82
N LEU A 27 -8.79 -0.10 -11.94
CA LEU A 27 -8.17 1.11 -12.49
C LEU A 27 -9.21 2.10 -12.99
N VAL A 28 -10.26 1.60 -13.65
CA VAL A 28 -11.38 2.43 -14.10
C VAL A 28 -12.10 3.07 -12.92
N ALA A 29 -12.41 2.29 -11.89
CA ALA A 29 -13.10 2.77 -10.69
C ALA A 29 -12.24 3.80 -9.94
N TYR A 30 -10.94 3.54 -9.81
CA TYR A 30 -10.04 4.47 -9.13
C TYR A 30 -9.86 5.78 -9.89
N ALA A 31 -9.75 5.72 -11.23
CA ALA A 31 -9.68 6.91 -12.06
C ALA A 31 -10.92 7.79 -11.88
N ALA A 32 -12.11 7.19 -11.82
CA ALA A 32 -13.34 7.91 -11.59
C ALA A 32 -13.39 8.53 -10.18
N ALA A 33 -12.99 7.79 -9.17
CA ALA A 33 -13.03 8.24 -7.77
C ALA A 33 -12.00 9.33 -7.46
N SER A 34 -10.77 9.19 -8.02
CA SER A 34 -9.66 10.10 -7.75
C SER A 34 -9.62 11.31 -8.67
N GLY A 35 -10.24 11.21 -9.85
CA GLY A 35 -10.11 12.22 -10.91
C GLY A 35 -8.84 12.06 -11.75
N ASP A 36 -7.97 11.10 -11.45
CA ASP A 36 -6.77 10.83 -12.24
C ASP A 36 -7.12 9.95 -13.44
N GLN A 37 -7.34 10.60 -14.57
CA GLN A 37 -7.72 9.97 -15.84
C GLN A 37 -6.52 9.78 -16.77
N ASN A 38 -5.29 9.77 -16.25
CA ASN A 38 -4.12 9.55 -17.09
C ASN A 38 -4.28 8.23 -17.87
N PRO A 39 -4.19 8.27 -19.20
CA PRO A 39 -4.47 7.10 -20.06
C PRO A 39 -3.49 5.92 -19.85
N ILE A 40 -2.35 6.11 -19.21
CA ILE A 40 -1.43 5.00 -18.92
C ILE A 40 -2.06 3.94 -17.99
N HIS A 41 -3.15 4.27 -17.32
CA HIS A 41 -3.88 3.36 -16.43
C HIS A 41 -5.02 2.63 -17.14
N GLN A 42 -5.40 3.04 -18.34
CA GLN A 42 -6.59 2.52 -19.01
C GLN A 42 -6.39 2.15 -20.49
N ASP A 43 -5.35 2.63 -21.15
CA ASP A 43 -5.11 2.44 -22.58
C ASP A 43 -3.79 1.72 -22.80
N GLU A 44 -3.84 0.46 -23.23
CA GLU A 44 -2.65 -0.36 -23.47
C GLU A 44 -1.70 0.25 -24.50
N ALA A 45 -2.26 0.78 -25.60
CA ALA A 45 -1.45 1.34 -26.67
C ALA A 45 -0.68 2.57 -26.19
N ILE A 46 -1.32 3.43 -25.42
CA ILE A 46 -0.67 4.61 -24.84
C ILE A 46 0.37 4.19 -23.81
N ALA A 47 0.04 3.26 -22.93
CA ALA A 47 1.00 2.75 -21.94
C ALA A 47 2.26 2.21 -22.61
N ARG A 48 2.10 1.40 -23.64
CA ARG A 48 3.24 0.84 -24.40
C ARG A 48 4.02 1.92 -25.15
N SER A 49 3.33 2.94 -25.67
CA SER A 49 3.98 4.03 -26.40
C SER A 49 4.94 4.84 -25.53
N VAL A 50 4.76 4.86 -24.21
CA VAL A 50 5.63 5.57 -23.27
C VAL A 50 6.61 4.63 -22.54
N GLY A 51 6.74 3.39 -23.02
CA GLY A 51 7.74 2.43 -22.54
C GLY A 51 7.26 1.50 -21.43
N LEU A 52 5.96 1.49 -21.10
CA LEU A 52 5.41 0.56 -20.11
C LEU A 52 5.04 -0.76 -20.82
N PRO A 53 5.16 -1.91 -20.11
CA PRO A 53 4.79 -3.20 -20.70
C PRO A 53 3.29 -3.37 -20.90
N ASP A 54 2.48 -2.67 -20.11
CA ASP A 54 1.01 -2.70 -20.13
C ASP A 54 0.48 -1.52 -19.31
N VAL A 55 -0.84 -1.44 -19.12
CA VAL A 55 -1.40 -0.44 -18.19
C VAL A 55 -0.92 -0.72 -16.77
N ILE A 56 -0.84 0.32 -15.98
CA ILE A 56 -0.33 0.25 -14.61
C ILE A 56 -1.35 0.80 -13.62
N ALA A 57 -1.31 0.31 -12.40
CA ALA A 57 -2.11 0.85 -11.31
C ALA A 57 -1.63 2.27 -10.96
N HIS A 58 -2.56 3.11 -10.51
CA HIS A 58 -2.22 4.41 -9.95
C HIS A 58 -1.32 4.20 -8.71
N GLY A 59 -0.25 4.98 -8.61
CA GLY A 59 0.64 4.90 -7.44
C GLY A 59 -0.11 5.09 -6.13
N MET A 60 -1.03 6.05 -6.08
CA MET A 60 -1.83 6.32 -4.89
C MET A 60 -2.78 5.17 -4.54
N TRP A 61 -3.25 4.39 -5.52
CA TRP A 61 -4.00 3.18 -5.24
C TRP A 61 -3.12 2.16 -4.50
N THR A 62 -1.90 1.95 -4.99
CA THR A 62 -0.93 1.03 -4.37
C THR A 62 -0.57 1.47 -2.95
N MET A 63 -0.35 2.77 -2.75
CA MET A 63 -0.11 3.34 -1.43
C MET A 63 -1.32 3.10 -0.50
N GLY A 64 -2.53 3.29 -1.02
CA GLY A 64 -3.77 3.02 -0.27
C GLY A 64 -3.93 1.55 0.11
N ALA A 65 -3.54 0.62 -0.76
CA ALA A 65 -3.54 -0.81 -0.46
C ALA A 65 -2.62 -1.13 0.73
N ALA A 66 -1.42 -0.56 0.75
CA ALA A 66 -0.50 -0.70 1.87
C ALA A 66 -1.06 -0.05 3.15
N GLY A 67 -1.65 1.14 3.02
CA GLY A 67 -2.28 1.85 4.14
C GLY A 67 -3.44 1.07 4.76
N SER A 68 -4.22 0.36 3.95
CA SER A 68 -5.30 -0.51 4.43
C SER A 68 -4.77 -1.63 5.33
N VAL A 69 -3.62 -2.19 5.01
CA VAL A 69 -3.03 -3.27 5.80
C VAL A 69 -2.63 -2.78 7.19
N VAL A 70 -1.93 -1.66 7.26
CA VAL A 70 -1.53 -1.10 8.56
C VAL A 70 -2.73 -0.54 9.34
N GLY A 71 -3.72 0.02 8.66
CA GLY A 71 -4.95 0.50 9.30
C GLY A 71 -5.74 -0.63 9.96
N LYS A 72 -5.85 -1.77 9.31
CA LYS A 72 -6.49 -2.96 9.89
C LYS A 72 -5.69 -3.51 11.07
N TRP A 73 -4.38 -3.53 10.98
CA TRP A 73 -3.53 -3.95 12.08
C TRP A 73 -3.72 -3.03 13.30
N ALA A 74 -3.85 -1.73 13.08
CA ALA A 74 -4.08 -0.75 14.14
C ALA A 74 -5.48 -0.88 14.78
N GLY A 75 -6.41 -1.53 14.10
CA GLY A 75 -7.80 -1.68 14.54
C GLY A 75 -8.71 -0.51 14.14
N ASP A 76 -8.12 0.60 13.75
CA ASP A 76 -8.81 1.81 13.28
C ASP A 76 -7.86 2.58 12.37
N GLY A 77 -8.27 2.80 11.12
CA GLY A 77 -7.46 3.55 10.15
C GLY A 77 -7.16 4.98 10.59
N GLY A 78 -8.02 5.59 11.41
CA GLY A 78 -7.79 6.90 11.99
C GLY A 78 -6.61 6.97 12.96
N ARG A 79 -6.06 5.82 13.35
CA ARG A 79 -4.88 5.74 14.21
C ARG A 79 -3.56 5.86 13.44
N VAL A 80 -3.59 5.83 12.12
CA VAL A 80 -2.41 6.07 11.28
C VAL A 80 -2.21 7.59 11.22
N VAL A 81 -1.21 8.09 11.92
CA VAL A 81 -0.97 9.55 12.08
C VAL A 81 0.06 10.09 11.10
N GLU A 82 0.90 9.22 10.57
CA GLU A 82 1.84 9.55 9.49
C GLU A 82 1.92 8.37 8.54
N PHE A 83 2.01 8.65 7.25
CA PHE A 83 2.17 7.63 6.24
C PHE A 83 2.89 8.23 5.03
N GLY A 84 4.02 7.64 4.65
CA GLY A 84 4.80 8.12 3.52
C GLY A 84 5.50 6.97 2.82
N THR A 85 5.73 7.16 1.51
CA THR A 85 6.42 6.18 0.69
C THR A 85 7.06 6.85 -0.52
N ARG A 86 7.88 6.07 -1.23
CA ARG A 86 8.38 6.41 -2.57
C ARG A 86 7.85 5.37 -3.54
N PHE A 87 7.45 5.81 -4.71
CA PHE A 87 7.05 4.92 -5.80
C PHE A 87 8.32 4.50 -6.55
N THR A 88 8.64 3.21 -6.51
CA THR A 88 9.90 2.71 -7.08
C THR A 88 9.69 1.98 -8.39
N ARG A 89 8.60 1.22 -8.54
CA ARG A 89 8.27 0.49 -9.76
C ARG A 89 6.76 0.47 -9.97
N PRO A 90 6.30 0.46 -11.20
CA PRO A 90 4.87 0.38 -11.49
C PRO A 90 4.31 -1.01 -11.13
N VAL A 91 3.05 -1.03 -10.76
CA VAL A 91 2.27 -2.26 -10.66
C VAL A 91 1.61 -2.49 -12.01
N VAL A 92 2.12 -3.43 -12.78
CA VAL A 92 1.60 -3.75 -14.11
C VAL A 92 0.32 -4.55 -13.97
N VAL A 93 -0.73 -4.15 -14.70
CA VAL A 93 -2.05 -4.80 -14.64
C VAL A 93 -2.42 -5.35 -16.02
N PRO A 94 -2.00 -6.57 -16.35
CA PRO A 94 -2.40 -7.20 -17.60
C PRO A 94 -3.90 -7.51 -17.61
N ALA A 95 -4.44 -7.88 -18.78
CA ALA A 95 -5.87 -8.21 -18.90
C ALA A 95 -6.34 -9.28 -17.91
N SER A 96 -5.44 -10.20 -17.53
CA SER A 96 -5.70 -11.23 -16.52
C SER A 96 -5.69 -10.72 -15.08
N GLY A 97 -5.31 -9.47 -14.86
CA GLY A 97 -5.18 -8.87 -13.54
C GLY A 97 -3.78 -8.98 -12.96
N GLY A 98 -3.55 -8.21 -11.91
CA GLY A 98 -2.30 -8.22 -11.14
C GLY A 98 -2.57 -8.42 -9.65
N GLU A 99 -1.50 -8.45 -8.87
CA GLU A 99 -1.58 -8.58 -7.42
C GLU A 99 -0.52 -7.70 -6.76
N VAL A 100 -0.86 -7.20 -5.58
CA VAL A 100 0.10 -6.52 -4.69
C VAL A 100 0.12 -7.26 -3.37
N GLU A 101 1.30 -7.69 -2.95
CA GLU A 101 1.50 -8.31 -1.65
C GLU A 101 2.10 -7.29 -0.69
N VAL A 102 1.48 -7.13 0.47
CA VAL A 102 1.91 -6.17 1.50
C VAL A 102 2.20 -6.91 2.79
N SER A 103 3.36 -6.65 3.34
CA SER A 103 3.77 -7.12 4.67
C SER A 103 4.37 -5.96 5.45
N GLY A 104 4.49 -6.11 6.75
CA GLY A 104 5.08 -5.08 7.59
C GLY A 104 5.80 -5.64 8.80
N VAL A 105 6.59 -4.79 9.41
CA VAL A 105 7.28 -5.08 10.66
C VAL A 105 7.31 -3.84 11.54
N VAL A 106 7.09 -4.02 12.84
CA VAL A 106 7.22 -2.94 13.81
C VAL A 106 8.71 -2.66 14.03
N LYS A 107 9.15 -1.48 13.61
CA LYS A 107 10.56 -1.07 13.67
C LYS A 107 10.92 -0.37 14.96
N ALA A 108 10.00 0.39 15.52
CA ALA A 108 10.24 1.18 16.73
C ALA A 108 8.95 1.38 17.51
N LEU A 109 9.08 1.50 18.82
CA LEU A 109 8.01 1.87 19.72
C LEU A 109 8.48 3.04 20.59
N ASP A 110 7.66 4.08 20.68
CA ASP A 110 7.87 5.19 21.60
C ASP A 110 6.84 5.06 22.71
N GLU A 111 7.31 4.66 23.90
CA GLU A 111 6.44 4.45 25.05
C GLU A 111 5.85 5.75 25.61
N THR A 112 6.56 6.87 25.42
CA THR A 112 6.11 8.18 25.88
C THR A 112 4.93 8.70 25.07
N THR A 113 5.02 8.62 23.74
CA THR A 113 3.96 9.03 22.83
C THR A 113 2.96 7.92 22.54
N ARG A 114 3.30 6.67 22.88
CA ARG A 114 2.53 5.46 22.57
C ARG A 114 2.34 5.29 21.07
N ARG A 115 3.43 5.49 20.30
CA ARG A 115 3.42 5.37 18.84
C ARG A 115 4.33 4.26 18.36
N ALA A 116 3.83 3.52 17.39
CA ALA A 116 4.60 2.49 16.69
C ALA A 116 4.99 3.00 15.32
N THR A 117 6.25 2.79 14.93
CA THR A 117 6.69 2.99 13.54
C THR A 117 6.70 1.63 12.86
N VAL A 118 5.94 1.52 11.79
CA VAL A 118 5.79 0.29 11.00
C VAL A 118 6.42 0.51 9.63
N GLU A 119 7.32 -0.39 9.25
CA GLU A 119 7.86 -0.43 7.89
C GLU A 119 7.07 -1.43 7.07
N LEU A 120 6.50 -0.98 5.96
CA LEU A 120 5.74 -1.81 5.05
C LEU A 120 6.56 -2.15 3.80
N THR A 121 6.36 -3.35 3.30
CA THR A 121 6.93 -3.80 2.03
C THR A 121 5.76 -4.15 1.12
N ALA A 122 5.69 -3.50 -0.04
CA ALA A 122 4.72 -3.82 -1.08
C ALA A 122 5.47 -4.32 -2.31
N SER A 123 5.05 -5.46 -2.83
CA SER A 123 5.65 -6.07 -4.02
C SER A 123 4.59 -6.55 -4.99
N SER A 124 4.95 -6.58 -6.27
CA SER A 124 4.11 -7.09 -7.35
C SER A 124 5.03 -7.73 -8.39
N GLY A 125 4.66 -8.93 -8.84
CA GLY A 125 5.50 -9.66 -9.79
C GLY A 125 6.91 -9.96 -9.27
N GLY A 126 7.08 -10.12 -7.96
CA GLY A 126 8.37 -10.39 -7.33
C GLY A 126 9.26 -9.16 -7.12
N GLU A 127 8.78 -7.95 -7.45
CA GLU A 127 9.55 -6.72 -7.32
C GLU A 127 8.91 -5.76 -6.34
N LYS A 128 9.74 -5.04 -5.57
CA LYS A 128 9.24 -3.97 -4.68
C LYS A 128 8.71 -2.81 -5.51
N VAL A 129 7.50 -2.39 -5.19
CA VAL A 129 6.82 -1.30 -5.89
C VAL A 129 6.76 -0.02 -5.06
N LEU A 130 6.93 -0.13 -3.74
CA LEU A 130 7.05 1.00 -2.82
C LEU A 130 8.40 0.95 -2.10
N GLY A 131 9.06 2.09 -1.97
CA GLY A 131 10.28 2.25 -1.20
C GLY A 131 10.05 3.11 0.03
N ARG A 132 10.78 2.83 1.12
CA ARG A 132 10.67 3.59 2.38
C ARG A 132 9.22 3.83 2.79
N CYS A 133 8.43 2.77 2.77
CA CYS A 133 7.03 2.82 3.12
C CYS A 133 6.89 2.73 4.64
N LEU A 134 6.71 3.87 5.28
CA LEU A 134 6.67 3.98 6.74
C LEU A 134 5.32 4.54 7.18
N ALA A 135 4.76 3.93 8.22
CA ALA A 135 3.56 4.40 8.88
C ALA A 135 3.83 4.58 10.37
N VAL A 136 3.25 5.62 10.94
CA VAL A 136 3.25 5.82 12.39
C VAL A 136 1.84 5.65 12.90
N VAL A 137 1.67 4.76 13.87
CA VAL A 137 0.37 4.37 14.42
C VAL A 137 0.27 4.78 15.88
N GLN A 138 -0.83 5.46 16.22
CA GLN A 138 -1.14 5.82 17.61
C GLN A 138 -1.78 4.61 18.30
N LEU A 139 -1.13 4.11 19.33
CA LEU A 139 -1.60 2.97 20.15
C LEU A 139 -2.37 3.47 21.37
N ASP A 140 -3.23 2.60 21.93
CA ASP A 140 -3.86 2.82 23.22
C ASP A 140 -2.99 2.35 24.39
#